data_ea868bff15867eaed7b14acfb8d323fa
#
_entry.id   ea868bff15867eaed7b14acfb8d323fa
#
_cell.length_a   1.000
_cell.length_b   1.000
_cell.length_c   1.000
_cell.angle_alpha   90.00
_cell.angle_beta   90.00
_cell.angle_gamma   90.00
#
_symmetry.space_group_name_H-M   'P 1'
#
loop_
_entity.id
_entity.type
_entity.pdbx_description
1 polymer ?
#
loop_
_entity_poly.entity_id
_entity_poly.type
_entity_poly.pdbx_seq_one_letter_code
_entity_poly.pdbx_strand_id
1 'polypeptide(L)'
;MNEIEQIAFQVRQGARWLARASTAAKNSALVEMANAVRENQDKILAANLIDVQSSERDPAFVDRLRLNPERIESMACAIEEVCNLEDPIGRVERMVRRPNGLQVGRQRIPLGVVGIIYEARPNVTSDAAALCLKSGNGVMLRGGSDAQLSNQAVYEALREGLKKSLLDPRAHDAIGFVSSPDR
;
A
#
# COMPACT_ATOMS: atom_id res chain seq x y z
N MET A 1 19.30 0.59 16.33
CA MET A 1 18.32 0.18 15.28
C MET A 1 18.73 0.86 14.00
N ASN A 2 18.93 0.12 12.92
CA ASN A 2 19.15 0.71 11.60
C ASN A 2 17.80 1.26 11.03
N GLU A 3 17.86 1.98 9.89
CA GLU A 3 16.67 2.60 9.27
C GLU A 3 15.57 1.56 8.97
N ILE A 4 15.94 0.41 8.40
CA ILE A 4 15.00 -0.67 8.05
C ILE A 4 14.30 -1.22 9.31
N GLU A 5 15.05 -1.42 10.39
CA GLU A 5 14.49 -1.86 11.68
C GLU A 5 13.51 -0.85 12.27
N GLN A 6 13.81 0.46 12.14
CA GLN A 6 12.90 1.52 12.58
C GLN A 6 11.60 1.52 11.78
N ILE A 7 11.69 1.46 10.44
CA ILE A 7 10.52 1.38 9.57
C ILE A 7 9.70 0.12 9.90
N ALA A 8 10.36 -1.04 10.03
CA ALA A 8 9.70 -2.30 10.36
C ALA A 8 8.96 -2.23 11.70
N PHE A 9 9.59 -1.60 12.71
CA PHE A 9 8.96 -1.39 14.02
C PHE A 9 7.72 -0.50 13.90
N GLN A 10 7.81 0.64 13.20
CA GLN A 10 6.69 1.56 13.01
C GLN A 10 5.54 0.88 12.26
N VAL A 11 5.84 0.21 11.14
CA VAL A 11 4.84 -0.52 10.35
C VAL A 11 4.16 -1.61 11.19
N ARG A 12 4.91 -2.33 12.01
CA ARG A 12 4.35 -3.34 12.91
C ARG A 12 3.41 -2.73 13.95
N GLN A 13 3.73 -1.56 14.49
CA GLN A 13 2.82 -0.87 15.40
C GLN A 13 1.55 -0.40 14.69
N GLY A 14 1.70 0.23 13.51
CA GLY A 14 0.56 0.66 12.69
C GLY A 14 -0.34 -0.51 12.27
N ALA A 15 0.24 -1.65 11.88
CA ALA A 15 -0.48 -2.85 11.48
C ALA A 15 -1.39 -3.40 12.60
N ARG A 16 -1.00 -3.28 13.86
CA ARG A 16 -1.84 -3.70 15.01
C ARG A 16 -3.13 -2.89 15.12
N TRP A 17 -3.08 -1.62 14.76
CA TRP A 17 -4.24 -0.74 14.75
C TRP A 17 -5.07 -0.95 13.50
N LEU A 18 -4.44 -1.10 12.35
CA LEU A 18 -5.09 -1.40 11.08
C LEU A 18 -5.87 -2.73 11.14
N ALA A 19 -5.31 -3.76 11.77
CA ALA A 19 -5.97 -5.06 11.95
C ALA A 19 -7.30 -5.00 12.72
N ARG A 20 -7.54 -3.91 13.46
CA ARG A 20 -8.79 -3.67 14.23
C ARG A 20 -9.72 -2.68 13.53
N ALA A 21 -9.29 -2.10 12.42
CA ALA A 21 -10.07 -1.11 11.70
C ALA A 21 -11.32 -1.75 11.08
N SER A 22 -12.43 -1.01 11.12
CA SER A 22 -13.65 -1.42 10.42
C SER A 22 -13.46 -1.36 8.91
N THR A 23 -14.28 -2.11 8.18
CA THR A 23 -14.33 -2.04 6.71
C THR A 23 -14.59 -0.62 6.23
N ALA A 24 -15.47 0.12 6.89
CA ALA A 24 -15.77 1.53 6.55
C ALA A 24 -14.53 2.43 6.70
N ALA A 25 -13.74 2.27 7.77
CA ALA A 25 -12.51 3.03 7.98
C ALA A 25 -11.44 2.69 6.94
N LYS A 26 -11.26 1.41 6.61
CA LYS A 26 -10.35 0.97 5.53
C LYS A 26 -10.79 1.51 4.17
N ASN A 27 -12.08 1.47 3.86
CA ASN A 27 -12.62 2.01 2.61
C ASN A 27 -12.45 3.53 2.53
N SER A 28 -12.70 4.26 3.62
CA SER A 28 -12.41 5.71 3.68
C SER A 28 -10.94 5.98 3.37
N ALA A 29 -10.02 5.19 3.94
CA ALA A 29 -8.59 5.36 3.68
C ALA A 29 -8.24 5.12 2.20
N LEU A 30 -8.80 4.09 1.57
CA LEU A 30 -8.58 3.82 0.15
C LEU A 30 -9.10 4.97 -0.74
N VAL A 31 -10.28 5.50 -0.46
CA VAL A 31 -10.83 6.65 -1.20
C VAL A 31 -9.94 7.88 -1.05
N GLU A 32 -9.51 8.20 0.17
CA GLU A 32 -8.61 9.34 0.40
C GLU A 32 -7.22 9.14 -0.21
N MET A 33 -6.71 7.90 -0.24
CA MET A 33 -5.47 7.58 -0.95
C MET A 33 -5.60 7.79 -2.46
N ALA A 34 -6.71 7.36 -3.08
CA ALA A 34 -6.97 7.58 -4.50
C ALA A 34 -7.06 9.09 -4.83
N ASN A 35 -7.80 9.85 -4.01
CA ASN A 35 -7.90 11.30 -4.14
C ASN A 35 -6.53 11.98 -4.02
N ALA A 36 -5.72 11.58 -3.03
CA ALA A 36 -4.39 12.15 -2.82
C ALA A 36 -3.42 11.83 -3.98
N VAL A 37 -3.52 10.67 -4.62
CA VAL A 37 -2.76 10.35 -5.84
C VAL A 37 -3.13 11.32 -6.97
N ARG A 38 -4.42 11.61 -7.17
CA ARG A 38 -4.88 12.60 -8.16
C ARG A 38 -4.40 14.02 -7.81
N GLU A 39 -4.56 14.45 -6.55
CA GLU A 39 -4.15 15.78 -6.07
C GLU A 39 -2.63 16.01 -6.20
N ASN A 40 -1.82 14.96 -6.07
CA ASN A 40 -0.36 15.03 -6.16
C ASN A 40 0.18 14.65 -7.56
N GLN A 41 -0.69 14.59 -8.59
CA GLN A 41 -0.31 14.21 -9.95
C GLN A 41 0.93 14.96 -10.45
N ASP A 42 0.97 16.27 -10.33
CA ASP A 42 2.08 17.09 -10.83
C ASP A 42 3.41 16.77 -10.13
N LYS A 43 3.38 16.53 -8.82
CA LYS A 43 4.56 16.13 -8.04
C LYS A 43 5.06 14.75 -8.46
N ILE A 44 4.13 13.80 -8.66
CA ILE A 44 4.46 12.44 -9.09
C ILE A 44 5.06 12.46 -10.49
N LEU A 45 4.48 13.24 -11.43
CA LEU A 45 5.00 13.39 -12.80
C LEU A 45 6.37 14.04 -12.81
N ALA A 46 6.60 15.06 -11.98
CA ALA A 46 7.91 15.72 -11.89
C ALA A 46 8.99 14.76 -11.39
N ALA A 47 8.70 13.97 -10.34
CA ALA A 47 9.61 12.96 -9.83
C ALA A 47 9.88 11.86 -10.86
N ASN A 48 8.84 11.41 -11.57
CA ASN A 48 8.96 10.40 -12.61
C ASN A 48 9.78 10.87 -13.82
N LEU A 49 9.66 12.13 -14.19
CA LEU A 49 10.46 12.71 -15.27
C LEU A 49 11.96 12.61 -14.96
N ILE A 50 12.37 12.85 -13.72
CA ILE A 50 13.77 12.74 -13.30
C ILE A 50 14.25 11.28 -13.40
N ASP A 51 13.47 10.32 -12.87
CA ASP A 51 13.82 8.90 -12.96
C ASP A 51 13.93 8.42 -14.41
N VAL A 52 13.01 8.84 -15.29
CA VAL A 52 13.01 8.50 -16.73
C VAL A 52 14.22 9.10 -17.44
N GLN A 53 14.59 10.36 -17.15
CA GLN A 53 15.72 11.04 -17.77
C GLN A 53 17.08 10.47 -17.33
N SER A 54 17.16 9.97 -16.10
CA SER A 54 18.39 9.37 -15.56
C SER A 54 18.54 7.89 -15.90
N SER A 55 17.53 7.26 -16.51
CA SER A 55 17.55 5.84 -16.83
C SER A 55 18.36 5.54 -18.09
N GLU A 56 19.36 4.70 -17.96
CA GLU A 56 20.18 4.16 -19.08
C GLU A 56 19.65 2.80 -19.59
N ARG A 57 18.44 2.41 -19.19
CA ARG A 57 17.81 1.14 -19.54
C ARG A 57 17.24 1.14 -20.97
N ASP A 58 16.90 -0.02 -21.46
CA ASP A 58 16.26 -0.19 -22.77
C ASP A 58 14.89 0.52 -22.86
N PRO A 59 14.41 0.85 -24.09
CA PRO A 59 13.17 1.58 -24.27
C PRO A 59 11.93 0.90 -23.67
N ALA A 60 11.89 -0.44 -23.65
CA ALA A 60 10.76 -1.19 -23.10
C ALA A 60 10.74 -1.11 -21.56
N PHE A 61 11.91 -1.02 -20.93
CA PHE A 61 12.01 -0.76 -19.50
C PHE A 61 11.56 0.67 -19.17
N VAL A 62 12.05 1.66 -19.92
CA VAL A 62 11.70 3.07 -19.73
C VAL A 62 10.20 3.30 -19.93
N ASP A 63 9.56 2.62 -20.89
CA ASP A 63 8.09 2.71 -21.05
C ASP A 63 7.34 2.20 -19.82
N ARG A 64 7.79 1.10 -19.19
CA ARG A 64 7.19 0.59 -17.96
C ARG A 64 7.40 1.50 -16.75
N LEU A 65 8.51 2.25 -16.74
CA LEU A 65 8.81 3.22 -15.70
C LEU A 65 7.99 4.51 -15.85
N ARG A 66 7.76 4.92 -17.10
CA ARG A 66 7.14 6.21 -17.43
C ARG A 66 5.71 6.30 -16.92
N LEU A 67 5.41 7.40 -16.23
CA LEU A 67 4.05 7.80 -15.88
C LEU A 67 3.58 8.95 -16.80
N ASN A 68 2.29 9.03 -16.95
CA ASN A 68 1.55 10.13 -17.58
C ASN A 68 0.24 10.33 -16.83
N PRO A 69 -0.55 11.38 -17.09
CA PRO A 69 -1.80 11.63 -16.39
C PRO A 69 -2.76 10.45 -16.43
N GLU A 70 -2.88 9.75 -17.55
CA GLU A 70 -3.77 8.60 -17.72
C GLU A 70 -3.32 7.41 -16.87
N ARG A 71 -2.01 7.17 -16.74
CA ARG A 71 -1.46 6.11 -15.89
C ARG A 71 -1.66 6.43 -14.40
N ILE A 72 -1.56 7.71 -14.00
CA ILE A 72 -1.83 8.14 -12.62
C ILE A 72 -3.32 7.99 -12.30
N GLU A 73 -4.21 8.40 -13.21
CA GLU A 73 -5.65 8.15 -13.04
C GLU A 73 -5.96 6.65 -12.93
N SER A 74 -5.31 5.82 -13.75
CA SER A 74 -5.45 4.36 -13.65
C SER A 74 -4.99 3.82 -12.29
N MET A 75 -3.94 4.39 -11.68
CA MET A 75 -3.51 4.03 -10.32
C MET A 75 -4.58 4.38 -9.28
N ALA A 76 -5.17 5.57 -9.38
CA ALA A 76 -6.25 5.99 -8.49
C ALA A 76 -7.49 5.10 -8.64
N CYS A 77 -7.91 4.81 -9.88
CA CYS A 77 -9.00 3.87 -10.15
C CYS A 77 -8.73 2.46 -9.60
N ALA A 78 -7.51 1.95 -9.73
CA ALA A 78 -7.14 0.64 -9.16
C ALA A 78 -7.28 0.60 -7.63
N ILE A 79 -6.94 1.69 -6.93
CA ILE A 79 -7.19 1.80 -5.48
C ILE A 79 -8.70 1.77 -5.18
N GLU A 80 -9.52 2.46 -5.97
CA GLU A 80 -10.98 2.46 -5.83
C GLU A 80 -11.59 1.08 -6.14
N GLU A 81 -11.05 0.34 -7.11
CA GLU A 81 -11.44 -1.05 -7.36
C GLU A 81 -11.18 -1.93 -6.12
N VAL A 82 -10.01 -1.78 -5.47
CA VAL A 82 -9.73 -2.48 -4.21
C VAL A 82 -10.70 -2.06 -3.10
N CYS A 83 -11.13 -0.80 -3.07
CA CYS A 83 -12.15 -0.34 -2.12
C CYS A 83 -13.46 -1.11 -2.27
N ASN A 84 -13.86 -1.45 -3.51
CA ASN A 84 -15.10 -2.16 -3.82
C ASN A 84 -15.02 -3.68 -3.56
N LEU A 85 -13.85 -4.24 -3.33
CA LEU A 85 -13.71 -5.65 -2.97
C LEU A 85 -14.31 -5.94 -1.59
N GLU A 86 -14.80 -7.16 -1.40
CA GLU A 86 -15.23 -7.64 -0.08
C GLU A 86 -14.04 -7.63 0.90
N ASP A 87 -14.27 -7.16 2.13
CA ASP A 87 -13.26 -7.22 3.19
C ASP A 87 -13.01 -8.69 3.58
N PRO A 88 -11.80 -9.21 3.43
CA PRO A 88 -11.53 -10.61 3.73
C PRO A 88 -11.46 -10.89 5.23
N ILE A 89 -11.26 -9.84 6.06
CA ILE A 89 -10.97 -10.02 7.49
C ILE A 89 -12.27 -10.25 8.28
N GLY A 90 -12.22 -11.22 9.18
CA GLY A 90 -13.38 -11.59 9.99
C GLY A 90 -14.31 -12.62 9.34
N ARG A 91 -14.12 -12.93 8.04
CA ARG A 91 -14.92 -13.94 7.33
C ARG A 91 -14.73 -15.32 7.98
N VAL A 92 -15.85 -15.96 8.33
CA VAL A 92 -15.88 -17.33 8.86
C VAL A 92 -16.19 -18.29 7.70
N GLU A 93 -15.23 -19.16 7.37
CA GLU A 93 -15.36 -20.08 6.22
C GLU A 93 -16.13 -21.36 6.57
N ARG A 94 -15.99 -21.83 7.79
CA ARG A 94 -16.61 -23.09 8.25
C ARG A 94 -16.84 -23.04 9.74
N MET A 95 -18.04 -23.46 10.18
CA MET A 95 -18.38 -23.67 11.58
C MET A 95 -18.88 -25.10 11.75
N VAL A 96 -18.34 -25.85 12.71
CA VAL A 96 -18.71 -27.23 13.00
C VAL A 96 -18.97 -27.38 14.48
N ARG A 97 -20.12 -27.94 14.84
CA ARG A 97 -20.42 -28.32 16.20
C ARG A 97 -19.86 -29.74 16.50
N ARG A 98 -19.07 -29.84 17.52
CA ARG A 98 -18.51 -31.13 17.99
C ARG A 98 -19.50 -31.87 18.87
N PRO A 99 -19.36 -33.22 19.10
CA PRO A 99 -20.26 -33.99 19.95
C PRO A 99 -20.38 -33.48 21.39
N ASN A 100 -19.32 -32.85 21.92
CA ASN A 100 -19.29 -32.21 23.25
C ASN A 100 -19.92 -30.83 23.28
N GLY A 101 -20.55 -30.35 22.17
CA GLY A 101 -21.20 -29.04 22.07
C GLY A 101 -20.30 -27.89 21.65
N LEU A 102 -18.97 -28.08 21.61
CA LEU A 102 -18.02 -27.04 21.18
C LEU A 102 -18.24 -26.68 19.73
N GLN A 103 -18.29 -25.37 19.44
CA GLN A 103 -18.30 -24.83 18.08
C GLN A 103 -16.88 -24.46 17.67
N VAL A 104 -16.40 -25.06 16.58
CA VAL A 104 -15.07 -24.80 16.02
C VAL A 104 -15.23 -24.22 14.62
N GLY A 105 -14.62 -23.06 14.40
CA GLY A 105 -14.67 -22.37 13.12
C GLY A 105 -13.29 -21.95 12.63
N ARG A 106 -13.20 -21.60 11.35
CA ARG A 106 -12.01 -21.03 10.72
C ARG A 106 -12.34 -19.60 10.32
N GLN A 107 -11.65 -18.64 10.90
CA GLN A 107 -11.82 -17.22 10.63
C GLN A 107 -10.55 -16.65 9.97
N ARG A 108 -10.72 -15.78 8.96
CA ARG A 108 -9.61 -15.07 8.32
C ARG A 108 -9.14 -13.91 9.21
N ILE A 109 -7.84 -13.82 9.40
CA ILE A 109 -7.16 -12.77 10.14
C ILE A 109 -6.03 -12.17 9.27
N PRO A 110 -5.57 -10.94 9.52
CA PRO A 110 -4.41 -10.39 8.84
C PRO A 110 -3.15 -11.22 9.09
N LEU A 111 -2.23 -11.23 8.11
CA LEU A 111 -0.90 -11.83 8.24
C LEU A 111 0.00 -11.06 9.21
N GLY A 112 -0.22 -9.74 9.29
CA GLY A 112 0.57 -8.81 10.10
C GLY A 112 1.29 -7.78 9.23
N VAL A 113 2.58 -7.95 8.96
CA VAL A 113 3.37 -7.08 8.08
C VAL A 113 3.86 -7.88 6.88
N VAL A 114 3.66 -7.33 5.69
CA VAL A 114 4.09 -7.91 4.41
C VAL A 114 5.22 -7.05 3.85
N GLY A 115 6.37 -7.66 3.55
CA GLY A 115 7.45 -7.01 2.81
C GLY A 115 7.27 -7.26 1.32
N ILE A 116 7.27 -6.20 0.51
CA ILE A 116 7.11 -6.29 -0.95
C ILE A 116 8.30 -5.61 -1.61
N ILE A 117 9.08 -6.42 -2.34
CA ILE A 117 10.21 -5.95 -3.16
C ILE A 117 9.79 -6.06 -4.62
N TYR A 118 9.89 -4.96 -5.34
CA TYR A 118 9.43 -4.89 -6.73
C TYR A 118 10.40 -4.07 -7.60
N GLU A 119 10.29 -4.26 -8.91
CA GLU A 119 11.10 -3.55 -9.89
C GLU A 119 10.62 -2.10 -10.10
N ALA A 120 11.15 -1.44 -11.13
CA ALA A 120 10.83 -0.08 -11.51
C ALA A 120 9.45 0.05 -12.17
N ARG A 121 8.40 -0.15 -11.39
CA ARG A 121 6.98 0.04 -11.78
C ARG A 121 6.27 0.84 -10.69
N PRO A 122 6.18 2.17 -10.84
CA PRO A 122 5.65 3.04 -9.78
C PRO A 122 4.23 2.69 -9.34
N ASN A 123 3.37 2.17 -10.23
CA ASN A 123 2.02 1.72 -9.89
C ASN A 123 1.99 0.61 -8.84
N VAL A 124 3.03 -0.24 -8.75
CA VAL A 124 3.07 -1.32 -7.74
C VAL A 124 3.10 -0.76 -6.34
N THR A 125 3.64 0.45 -6.14
CA THR A 125 3.61 1.15 -4.84
C THR A 125 2.18 1.34 -4.34
N SER A 126 1.29 1.85 -5.19
CA SER A 126 -0.13 2.07 -4.86
C SER A 126 -0.91 0.76 -4.75
N ASP A 127 -0.71 -0.17 -5.69
CA ASP A 127 -1.45 -1.44 -5.73
C ASP A 127 -1.16 -2.28 -4.49
N ALA A 128 0.13 -2.43 -4.14
CA ALA A 128 0.57 -3.18 -2.97
C ALA A 128 0.07 -2.55 -1.66
N ALA A 129 0.13 -1.22 -1.54
CA ALA A 129 -0.37 -0.51 -0.38
C ALA A 129 -1.88 -0.69 -0.20
N ALA A 130 -2.65 -0.54 -1.29
CA ALA A 130 -4.11 -0.68 -1.26
C ALA A 130 -4.55 -2.10 -0.86
N LEU A 131 -3.96 -3.13 -1.47
CA LEU A 131 -4.29 -4.53 -1.18
C LEU A 131 -3.95 -4.91 0.27
N CYS A 132 -2.77 -4.49 0.76
CA CYS A 132 -2.37 -4.74 2.14
C CYS A 132 -3.28 -4.03 3.13
N LEU A 133 -3.61 -2.74 2.88
CA LEU A 133 -4.51 -1.97 3.73
C LEU A 133 -5.91 -2.59 3.78
N LYS A 134 -6.50 -2.96 2.63
CA LYS A 134 -7.81 -3.61 2.56
C LYS A 134 -7.84 -4.91 3.36
N SER A 135 -6.78 -5.71 3.26
CA SER A 135 -6.65 -6.97 3.99
C SER A 135 -6.13 -6.82 5.44
N GLY A 136 -6.10 -5.58 5.97
CA GLY A 136 -5.73 -5.31 7.37
C GLY A 136 -4.26 -5.54 7.70
N ASN A 137 -3.39 -5.63 6.67
CA ASN A 137 -1.96 -5.87 6.83
C ASN A 137 -1.17 -4.57 6.74
N GLY A 138 -0.15 -4.44 7.56
CA GLY A 138 0.91 -3.47 7.32
C GLY A 138 1.77 -3.89 6.12
N VAL A 139 2.39 -2.93 5.45
CA VAL A 139 3.27 -3.20 4.30
C VAL A 139 4.56 -2.41 4.40
N MET A 140 5.68 -3.06 4.09
CA MET A 140 6.97 -2.45 3.83
C MET A 140 7.26 -2.53 2.34
N LEU A 141 7.33 -1.39 1.69
CA LEU A 141 7.52 -1.25 0.25
C LEU A 141 8.99 -0.96 -0.06
N ARG A 142 9.57 -1.70 -1.00
CA ARG A 142 10.91 -1.43 -1.53
C ARG A 142 10.89 -1.56 -3.04
N GLY A 143 10.89 -0.45 -3.74
CA GLY A 143 11.01 -0.39 -5.19
C GLY A 143 12.44 -0.48 -5.70
N GLY A 144 12.61 -0.74 -6.99
CA GLY A 144 13.90 -0.69 -7.66
C GLY A 144 14.47 0.75 -7.69
N SER A 145 15.80 0.85 -7.70
CA SER A 145 16.53 2.14 -7.71
C SER A 145 16.20 3.02 -8.92
N ASP A 146 15.88 2.42 -10.05
CA ASP A 146 15.54 3.15 -11.30
C ASP A 146 14.20 3.94 -11.19
N ALA A 147 13.37 3.68 -10.17
CA ALA A 147 12.09 4.35 -9.95
C ALA A 147 11.98 4.97 -8.54
N GLN A 148 13.10 5.30 -7.94
CA GLN A 148 13.15 5.68 -6.53
C GLN A 148 12.35 6.94 -6.23
N LEU A 149 12.52 8.01 -7.02
CA LEU A 149 11.83 9.29 -6.82
C LEU A 149 10.33 9.15 -7.10
N SER A 150 9.96 8.43 -8.16
CA SER A 150 8.57 8.13 -8.48
C SER A 150 7.87 7.37 -7.36
N ASN A 151 8.50 6.30 -6.87
CA ASN A 151 7.96 5.47 -5.79
C ASN A 151 7.80 6.26 -4.49
N GLN A 152 8.80 7.12 -4.17
CA GLN A 152 8.73 8.01 -3.02
C GLN A 152 7.57 9.00 -3.13
N ALA A 153 7.40 9.65 -4.28
CA ALA A 153 6.32 10.61 -4.50
C ALA A 153 4.94 9.95 -4.39
N VAL A 154 4.77 8.75 -4.95
CA VAL A 154 3.53 7.97 -4.80
C VAL A 154 3.30 7.60 -3.34
N TYR A 155 4.30 7.08 -2.64
CA TYR A 155 4.20 6.76 -1.21
C TYR A 155 3.78 7.96 -0.36
N GLU A 156 4.38 9.14 -0.61
CA GLU A 156 4.03 10.37 0.10
C GLU A 156 2.57 10.78 -0.14
N ALA A 157 2.09 10.69 -1.39
CA ALA A 157 0.68 10.93 -1.72
C ALA A 157 -0.25 9.96 -0.96
N LEU A 158 0.07 8.66 -0.93
CA LEU A 158 -0.71 7.68 -0.18
C LEU A 158 -0.74 8.01 1.32
N ARG A 159 0.38 8.44 1.90
CA ARG A 159 0.46 8.87 3.31
C ARG A 159 -0.36 10.12 3.60
N GLU A 160 -0.42 11.08 2.66
CA GLU A 160 -1.28 12.26 2.78
C GLU A 160 -2.76 11.85 2.80
N GLY A 161 -3.18 10.93 1.92
CA GLY A 161 -4.54 10.39 1.90
C GLY A 161 -4.90 9.68 3.21
N LEU A 162 -4.01 8.83 3.74
CA LEU A 162 -4.25 8.17 5.03
C LEU A 162 -4.57 9.17 6.15
N LYS A 163 -3.86 10.30 6.20
CA LYS A 163 -4.06 11.33 7.24
C LYS A 163 -5.43 12.02 7.16
N LYS A 164 -6.08 12.01 5.98
CA LYS A 164 -7.42 12.58 5.76
C LYS A 164 -8.54 11.58 6.07
N SER A 165 -8.21 10.30 6.24
CA SER A 165 -9.17 9.20 6.37
C SER A 165 -9.76 9.05 7.78
N LEU A 166 -10.76 8.17 7.90
CA LEU A 166 -11.37 7.77 9.17
C LEU A 166 -10.56 6.72 9.96
N LEU A 167 -9.37 6.35 9.49
CA LEU A 167 -8.48 5.45 10.24
C LEU A 167 -7.97 6.11 11.52
N ASP A 168 -7.78 5.28 12.55
CA ASP A 168 -7.05 5.70 13.74
C ASP A 168 -5.65 6.24 13.34
N PRO A 169 -5.23 7.40 13.80
CA PRO A 169 -3.91 7.96 13.47
C PRO A 169 -2.73 7.02 13.70
N ARG A 170 -2.86 6.11 14.68
CA ARG A 170 -1.85 5.07 14.97
C ARG A 170 -1.75 4.01 13.88
N ALA A 171 -2.79 3.86 13.03
CA ALA A 171 -2.75 2.97 11.87
C ALA A 171 -2.06 3.61 10.64
N HIS A 172 -1.83 4.92 10.63
CA HIS A 172 -1.21 5.60 9.49
C HIS A 172 0.21 5.11 9.21
N ASP A 173 0.91 4.58 10.22
CA ASP A 173 2.25 4.00 10.05
C ASP A 173 2.23 2.56 9.52
N ALA A 174 1.05 2.00 9.20
CA ALA A 174 0.95 0.67 8.60
C ALA A 174 1.56 0.56 7.19
N ILE A 175 1.82 1.68 6.51
CA ILE A 175 2.51 1.72 5.23
C ILE A 175 3.88 2.36 5.44
N GLY A 176 4.95 1.60 5.19
CA GLY A 176 6.34 2.05 5.25
C GLY A 176 7.02 1.91 3.89
N PHE A 177 7.97 2.79 3.62
CA PHE A 177 8.79 2.79 2.40
C PHE A 177 10.26 2.78 2.75
N VAL A 178 11.01 1.87 2.13
CA VAL A 178 12.46 1.74 2.32
C VAL A 178 13.14 2.45 1.15
N SER A 179 13.79 3.59 1.46
CA SER A 179 14.46 4.43 0.46
C SER A 179 15.94 4.07 0.28
N SER A 180 16.53 3.28 1.21
CA SER A 180 17.94 2.91 1.11
C SER A 180 18.22 2.08 -0.14
N PRO A 181 19.22 2.46 -0.97
CA PRO A 181 19.69 1.67 -2.10
C PRO A 181 20.48 0.43 -1.66
N ASP A 182 20.94 0.35 -0.42
CA ASP A 182 21.76 -0.76 0.09
C ASP A 182 20.96 -2.07 0.12
N ARG A 183 21.62 -3.14 -0.33
CA ARG A 183 21.06 -4.51 -0.38
C ARG A 183 21.36 -5.28 0.89
#